data_af9fd9830c835cf877cd7d4062db0e02
#
_entry.id   af9fd9830c835cf877cd7d4062db0e02
#
_cell.length_a   1.000
_cell.length_b   1.000
_cell.length_c   1.000
_cell.angle_alpha   90.00
_cell.angle_beta   90.00
_cell.angle_gamma   90.00
#
_symmetry.space_group_name_H-M   'P 1'
#
loop_
_entity.id
_entity.type
_entity.pdbx_description
1 polymer ?
#
loop_
_entity_poly.entity_id
_entity_poly.type
_entity_poly.pdbx_seq_one_letter_code
_entity_poly.pdbx_strand_id
1 'polypeptide(L)'
;MFVKLQRLSGIYMAIMAKAMWEGAVLAESGATVEVEGNQYFPPDAIHKEYFKPSDAHSVCPWKGTASYYDVEVNGKLNSGAAWYYPEPKTAAKQIKGYVAFWKGVRVEK
;
A
#
# COMPACT_ATOMS: atom_id res chain seq x y z
N MET A 1 10.91 0.01 -12.33
CA MET A 1 10.43 -1.06 -11.45
C MET A 1 9.90 -2.21 -12.28
N PHE A 2 10.20 -3.44 -11.87
CA PHE A 2 9.83 -4.62 -12.64
C PHE A 2 8.58 -5.28 -12.08
N VAL A 3 7.71 -5.73 -12.99
CA VAL A 3 6.58 -6.59 -12.66
C VAL A 3 7.06 -8.04 -12.79
N LYS A 4 6.83 -8.85 -11.77
CA LYS A 4 7.12 -10.28 -11.85
C LYS A 4 6.11 -10.94 -12.78
N LEU A 5 6.60 -11.76 -13.69
CA LEU A 5 5.75 -12.50 -14.62
C LEU A 5 5.90 -13.99 -14.36
N GLN A 6 4.79 -14.70 -14.53
CA GLN A 6 4.76 -16.14 -14.41
C GLN A 6 4.17 -16.73 -15.69
N ARG A 7 4.82 -17.77 -16.21
CA ARG A 7 4.33 -18.44 -17.40
C ARG A 7 3.34 -19.52 -17.00
N LEU A 8 2.09 -19.42 -17.50
CA LEU A 8 1.04 -20.41 -17.30
C LEU A 8 0.49 -20.80 -18.66
N SER A 9 0.55 -22.11 -19.01
CA SER A 9 -0.02 -22.63 -20.25
C SER A 9 0.41 -21.85 -21.49
N GLY A 10 1.68 -21.42 -21.55
CA GLY A 10 2.22 -20.63 -22.65
C GLY A 10 1.91 -19.13 -22.60
N ILE A 11 1.19 -18.69 -21.55
CA ILE A 11 0.81 -17.30 -21.36
C ILE A 11 1.58 -16.72 -20.18
N TYR A 12 2.06 -15.48 -20.31
CA TYR A 12 2.70 -14.76 -19.22
C TYR A 12 1.67 -13.92 -18.49
N MET A 13 1.60 -14.06 -17.17
CA MET A 13 0.69 -13.28 -16.32
C MET A 13 1.50 -12.51 -15.30
N ALA A 14 1.09 -11.27 -15.06
CA ALA A 14 1.67 -10.47 -13.99
C ALA A 14 1.25 -11.02 -12.63
N ILE A 15 2.21 -11.10 -11.69
CA ILE A 15 1.91 -11.44 -10.28
C ILE A 15 1.54 -10.13 -9.59
N MET A 16 0.28 -10.03 -9.15
CA MET A 16 -0.26 -8.82 -8.54
C MET A 16 -0.36 -8.99 -7.05
N ALA A 17 0.11 -7.98 -6.29
CA ALA A 17 -0.23 -7.85 -4.88
C ALA A 17 -1.58 -7.15 -4.76
N LYS A 18 -2.37 -7.54 -3.77
CA LYS A 18 -3.67 -6.95 -3.48
C LYS A 18 -3.80 -6.66 -2.00
N ALA A 19 -4.36 -5.51 -1.67
CA ALA A 19 -4.76 -5.16 -0.30
C ALA A 19 -6.28 -5.19 -0.24
N MET A 20 -6.85 -5.98 0.68
CA MET A 20 -8.29 -6.20 0.74
C MET A 20 -8.80 -6.00 2.16
N TRP A 21 -9.98 -5.41 2.27
CA TRP A 21 -10.66 -5.23 3.54
C TRP A 21 -12.16 -5.14 3.32
N GLU A 22 -12.94 -5.84 4.15
CA GLU A 22 -14.41 -5.85 4.09
C GLU A 22 -14.95 -6.12 2.69
N GLY A 23 -14.33 -7.06 1.99
CA GLY A 23 -14.75 -7.47 0.64
C GLY A 23 -14.33 -6.52 -0.47
N ALA A 24 -13.63 -5.43 -0.18
CA ALA A 24 -13.18 -4.48 -1.19
C ALA A 24 -11.68 -4.62 -1.45
N VAL A 25 -11.28 -4.44 -2.71
CA VAL A 25 -9.87 -4.32 -3.10
C VAL A 25 -9.48 -2.86 -2.95
N LEU A 26 -8.62 -2.57 -1.97
CA LEU A 26 -8.18 -1.21 -1.69
C LEU A 26 -7.05 -0.76 -2.59
N ALA A 27 -6.20 -1.69 -2.99
CA ALA A 27 -5.06 -1.43 -3.85
C ALA A 27 -4.65 -2.71 -4.56
N GLU A 28 -4.08 -2.57 -5.76
CA GLU A 28 -3.63 -3.72 -6.53
C GLU A 28 -2.49 -3.27 -7.45
N SER A 29 -1.38 -4.01 -7.44
CA SER A 29 -0.24 -3.65 -8.27
C SER A 29 0.73 -4.82 -8.41
N GLY A 30 1.33 -4.95 -9.59
CA GLY A 30 2.48 -5.82 -9.82
C GLY A 30 3.80 -5.13 -9.52
N ALA A 31 3.78 -3.88 -9.06
CA ALA A 31 4.97 -3.05 -8.87
C ALA A 31 5.14 -2.61 -7.40
N THR A 32 4.70 -3.44 -6.45
CA THR A 32 4.93 -3.14 -5.03
C THR A 32 6.40 -3.24 -4.67
N VAL A 33 6.79 -2.50 -3.65
CA VAL A 33 8.14 -2.58 -3.06
C VAL A 33 7.99 -3.11 -1.64
N GLU A 34 8.74 -4.15 -1.31
CA GLU A 34 8.72 -4.71 0.04
C GLU A 34 9.77 -4.04 0.90
N VAL A 35 9.36 -3.50 2.04
CA VAL A 35 10.24 -2.92 3.04
C VAL A 35 9.79 -3.40 4.42
N GLU A 36 10.70 -4.02 5.16
CA GLU A 36 10.43 -4.51 6.52
C GLU A 36 9.21 -5.45 6.57
N GLY A 37 9.04 -6.27 5.56
CA GLY A 37 7.94 -7.23 5.50
C GLY A 37 6.61 -6.65 5.02
N ASN A 38 6.53 -5.35 4.77
CA ASN A 38 5.32 -4.71 4.27
C ASN A 38 5.41 -4.46 2.77
N GLN A 39 4.31 -4.69 2.07
CA GLN A 39 4.20 -4.33 0.66
C GLN A 39 3.76 -2.89 0.55
N TYR A 40 4.54 -2.07 -0.13
CA TYR A 40 4.22 -0.68 -0.39
C TYR A 40 3.70 -0.58 -1.82
N PHE A 41 2.47 -0.10 -1.96
CA PHE A 41 1.79 0.03 -3.26
C PHE A 41 2.06 1.40 -3.86
N PRO A 42 2.32 1.48 -5.18
CA PRO A 42 2.46 2.80 -5.83
C PRO A 42 1.26 3.70 -5.53
N PRO A 43 1.48 5.03 -5.46
CA PRO A 43 0.39 5.96 -5.11
C PRO A 43 -0.80 5.90 -6.07
N ASP A 44 -0.57 5.56 -7.34
CA ASP A 44 -1.64 5.45 -8.33
C ASP A 44 -2.34 4.09 -8.33
N ALA A 45 -1.90 3.15 -7.48
CA ALA A 45 -2.48 1.82 -7.40
C ALA A 45 -3.58 1.71 -6.34
N ILE A 46 -3.81 2.73 -5.53
CA ILE A 46 -4.86 2.72 -4.51
C ILE A 46 -6.20 3.16 -5.14
N HIS A 47 -7.29 2.55 -4.68
CA HIS A 47 -8.64 2.94 -5.09
C HIS A 47 -9.10 4.06 -4.16
N LYS A 48 -8.91 5.29 -4.60
CA LYS A 48 -9.01 6.50 -3.77
C LYS A 48 -10.36 6.68 -3.08
N GLU A 49 -11.42 6.12 -3.65
CA GLU A 49 -12.76 6.23 -3.07
C GLU A 49 -12.86 5.64 -1.66
N TYR A 50 -11.93 4.75 -1.29
CA TYR A 50 -11.93 4.14 0.04
C TYR A 50 -11.05 4.87 1.05
N PHE A 51 -10.32 5.90 0.64
CA PHE A 51 -9.29 6.53 1.48
C PHE A 51 -9.68 7.94 1.87
N LYS A 52 -9.48 8.26 3.15
CA LYS A 52 -9.67 9.62 3.68
C LYS A 52 -8.39 10.04 4.40
N PRO A 53 -7.97 11.30 4.27
CA PRO A 53 -6.80 11.77 5.03
C PRO A 53 -7.04 11.63 6.54
N SER A 54 -6.01 11.20 7.24
CA SER A 54 -5.99 11.12 8.70
C SER A 54 -5.04 12.20 9.24
N ASP A 55 -5.31 12.69 10.44
CA ASP A 55 -4.41 13.61 11.12
C ASP A 55 -3.28 12.90 11.85
N ALA A 56 -3.26 11.57 11.85
CA ALA A 56 -2.23 10.80 12.53
C ALA A 56 -0.88 10.89 11.80
N HIS A 57 0.18 10.90 12.59
CA HIS A 57 1.55 10.85 12.08
C HIS A 57 2.40 9.99 13.00
N SER A 58 3.47 9.45 12.46
CA SER A 58 4.47 8.75 13.27
C SER A 58 5.85 8.98 12.66
N VAL A 59 6.89 8.77 13.47
CA VAL A 59 8.26 9.01 13.01
C VAL A 59 9.02 7.69 13.00
N CYS A 60 9.64 7.39 11.86
CA CYS A 60 10.58 6.30 11.72
C CYS A 60 11.98 6.92 11.55
N PRO A 61 12.95 6.54 12.39
CA PRO A 61 14.26 7.20 12.34
C PRO A 61 14.95 7.16 10.99
N TRP A 62 14.77 6.10 10.21
CA TRP A 62 15.45 6.00 8.93
C TRP A 62 14.55 6.29 7.71
N LYS A 63 13.22 6.17 7.86
CA LYS A 63 12.30 6.42 6.74
C LYS A 63 11.75 7.84 6.75
N GLY A 64 11.57 8.46 7.90
CA GLY A 64 11.02 9.80 8.03
C GLY A 64 9.68 9.81 8.74
N THR A 65 8.87 10.84 8.46
CA THR A 65 7.54 11.01 9.08
C THR A 65 6.48 10.37 8.20
N ALA A 66 5.74 9.42 8.76
CA ALA A 66 4.62 8.79 8.09
C ALA A 66 3.36 9.63 8.28
N SER A 67 2.57 9.73 7.23
CA SER A 67 1.19 10.21 7.26
C SER A 67 0.27 9.01 7.09
N TYR A 68 -0.99 9.16 7.48
CA TYR A 68 -1.94 8.04 7.49
C TYR A 68 -3.19 8.35 6.70
N TYR A 69 -3.82 7.28 6.23
CA TYR A 69 -5.18 7.32 5.70
C TYR A 69 -6.10 6.49 6.60
N ASP A 70 -7.32 6.98 6.76
CA ASP A 70 -8.41 6.14 7.22
C ASP A 70 -8.99 5.44 6.00
N VAL A 71 -9.46 4.22 6.21
CA VAL A 71 -10.10 3.44 5.14
C VAL A 71 -11.57 3.26 5.50
N GLU A 72 -12.44 3.54 4.53
CA GLU A 72 -13.89 3.38 4.74
C GLU A 72 -14.47 2.54 3.59
N VAL A 73 -15.18 1.47 3.96
CA VAL A 73 -15.85 0.57 3.02
C VAL A 73 -17.25 0.30 3.52
N ASN A 74 -18.26 0.62 2.71
CA ASN A 74 -19.67 0.39 3.04
C ASN A 74 -20.07 0.94 4.41
N GLY A 75 -19.59 2.14 4.74
CA GLY A 75 -19.91 2.79 6.00
C GLY A 75 -19.08 2.34 7.19
N LYS A 76 -18.20 1.34 7.04
CA LYS A 76 -17.29 0.92 8.10
C LYS A 76 -15.97 1.67 7.98
N LEU A 77 -15.54 2.25 9.09
CA LEU A 77 -14.30 3.02 9.16
C LEU A 77 -13.20 2.21 9.83
N ASN A 78 -12.04 2.16 9.20
CA ASN A 78 -10.82 1.61 9.77
C ASN A 78 -9.81 2.75 9.90
N SER A 79 -9.74 3.33 11.09
CA SER A 79 -8.95 4.53 11.34
C SER A 79 -7.46 4.25 11.27
N GLY A 80 -6.75 5.01 10.46
CA GLY A 80 -5.29 4.91 10.35
C GLY A 80 -4.81 3.58 9.77
N ALA A 81 -5.61 2.91 8.93
CA ALA A 81 -5.31 1.58 8.42
C ALA A 81 -4.25 1.54 7.32
N ALA A 82 -3.87 2.69 6.78
CA ALA A 82 -2.84 2.78 5.75
C ALA A 82 -1.89 3.91 6.09
N TRP A 83 -0.63 3.77 5.67
CA TRP A 83 0.36 4.82 5.88
C TRP A 83 1.22 5.00 4.65
N TYR A 84 1.85 6.18 4.56
CA TYR A 84 2.77 6.51 3.48
C TYR A 84 3.76 7.57 3.97
N TYR A 85 4.88 7.67 3.29
CA TYR A 85 5.91 8.68 3.58
C TYR A 85 5.91 9.71 2.45
N PRO A 86 5.28 10.89 2.65
CA PRO A 86 5.25 11.91 1.58
C PRO A 86 6.62 12.52 1.31
N GLU A 87 7.46 12.60 2.36
CA GLU A 87 8.81 13.17 2.26
C GLU A 87 9.79 12.24 2.97
N PRO A 88 10.07 11.05 2.39
CA PRO A 88 10.96 10.09 3.06
C PRO A 88 12.40 10.58 3.06
N LYS A 89 13.15 10.10 4.05
CA LYS A 89 14.61 10.31 4.06
C LYS A 89 15.22 9.62 2.85
N THR A 90 16.44 10.06 2.47
CA THR A 90 17.12 9.55 1.27
C THR A 90 17.20 8.03 1.23
N ALA A 91 17.44 7.38 2.39
CA ALA A 91 17.55 5.92 2.46
C ALA A 91 16.25 5.20 2.06
N ALA A 92 15.11 5.86 2.11
CA ALA A 92 13.80 5.29 1.78
C ALA A 92 13.14 5.98 0.58
N LYS A 93 13.89 6.67 -0.25
CA LYS A 93 13.32 7.47 -1.35
C LYS A 93 12.50 6.64 -2.34
N GLN A 94 12.79 5.34 -2.48
CA GLN A 94 12.09 4.48 -3.43
C GLN A 94 10.63 4.24 -3.05
N ILE A 95 10.24 4.49 -1.80
CA ILE A 95 8.86 4.32 -1.36
C ILE A 95 8.12 5.66 -1.19
N LYS A 96 8.65 6.74 -1.73
CA LYS A 96 8.00 8.06 -1.64
C LYS A 96 6.56 7.99 -2.14
N GLY A 97 5.62 8.31 -1.25
CA GLY A 97 4.20 8.29 -1.58
C GLY A 97 3.55 6.91 -1.69
N TYR A 98 4.33 5.84 -1.62
CA TYR A 98 3.80 4.48 -1.66
C TYR A 98 3.04 4.17 -0.38
N VAL A 99 1.98 3.37 -0.48
CA VAL A 99 1.03 3.12 0.60
C VAL A 99 1.15 1.69 1.10
N ALA A 100 1.26 1.54 2.42
CA ALA A 100 1.27 0.24 3.10
C ALA A 100 0.07 0.13 4.03
N PHE A 101 -0.24 -1.09 4.48
CA PHE A 101 -1.48 -1.38 5.18
C PHE A 101 -1.25 -2.21 6.44
N TRP A 102 -2.15 -2.05 7.42
CA TRP A 102 -2.20 -2.87 8.64
C TRP A 102 -3.64 -2.89 9.17
N LYS A 103 -3.83 -3.23 10.44
CA LYS A 103 -5.12 -3.18 11.14
C LYS A 103 -6.21 -4.00 10.44
N GLY A 104 -5.90 -5.25 10.14
CA GLY A 104 -6.86 -6.17 9.58
C GLY A 104 -7.00 -6.11 8.07
N VAL A 105 -6.31 -5.20 7.41
CA VAL A 105 -6.23 -5.22 5.95
C VAL A 105 -5.36 -6.40 5.53
N ARG A 106 -5.90 -7.26 4.68
CA ARG A 106 -5.19 -8.43 4.20
C ARG A 106 -4.43 -8.07 2.92
N VAL A 107 -3.13 -8.34 2.92
CA VAL A 107 -2.29 -8.12 1.74
C VAL A 107 -1.83 -9.48 1.22
N GLU A 108 -2.14 -9.75 -0.05
CA GLU A 108 -1.78 -11.00 -0.73
C GLU A 108 -0.89 -10.69 -1.92
N LYS A 109 0.00 -11.64 -2.22
CA LYS A 109 0.83 -11.58 -3.43
C LYS A 109 0.42 -12.66 -4.41
#